data_cccb6bee6bc3803924424d6271d6e247
#
_entry.id   cccb6bee6bc3803924424d6271d6e247
#
_cell.length_a   1.000
_cell.length_b   1.000
_cell.length_c   1.000
_cell.angle_alpha   90.00
_cell.angle_beta   90.00
_cell.angle_gamma   90.00
#
_symmetry.space_group_name_H-M   'P 1'
#
loop_
_entity.id
_entity.type
_entity.pdbx_description
1 polymer ?
#
loop_
_entity_poly.entity_id
_entity_poly.type
_entity_poly.pdbx_seq_one_letter_code
_entity_poly.pdbx_strand_id
1 'polypeptide(L)'
;AVETGGATALLGRNGSGKSCLMKILCGALRPGFRSMRIDGKWYDRFGSSQVRYLPQQGFTPGWLTVEAVLRDFGLEWDDLTVWFPIFGKLRKAKIRTLSGGERRILECFVILRSRSLFAVLDEPFSQVAPLHVVTLKALIRAEKRNKGILLTDHMYRHVTDVADRLYVLANGQTYLTQDAEDLVRY
;
A
#
# COMPACT_ATOMS: atom_id res chain seq x y z
N ALA A 1 7.66 -6.57 -13.02
CA ALA A 1 7.97 -5.14 -12.83
C ALA A 1 6.71 -4.40 -12.36
N VAL A 2 6.89 -3.30 -11.63
CA VAL A 2 5.82 -2.35 -11.29
C VAL A 2 6.00 -1.13 -12.16
N GLU A 3 4.95 -0.72 -12.86
CA GLU A 3 4.99 0.42 -13.77
C GLU A 3 4.28 1.63 -13.17
N THR A 4 4.78 2.84 -13.47
CA THR A 4 4.07 4.09 -13.18
C THR A 4 2.80 4.14 -14.04
N GLY A 5 1.70 4.66 -13.48
CA GLY A 5 0.40 4.67 -14.16
C GLY A 5 -0.39 3.37 -14.02
N GLY A 6 0.07 2.42 -13.19
CA GLY A 6 -0.61 1.13 -13.01
C GLY A 6 -0.53 0.57 -11.59
N ALA A 7 -1.43 -0.36 -11.29
CA ALA A 7 -1.45 -1.13 -10.06
C ALA A 7 -1.10 -2.60 -10.33
N THR A 8 -0.14 -3.12 -9.57
CA THR A 8 0.33 -4.51 -9.64
C THR A 8 -0.04 -5.23 -8.36
N ALA A 9 -0.73 -6.34 -8.46
CA ALA A 9 -1.01 -7.24 -7.35
C ALA A 9 0.12 -8.26 -7.18
N LEU A 10 0.53 -8.49 -5.94
CA LEU A 10 1.40 -9.59 -5.56
C LEU A 10 0.60 -10.60 -4.74
N LEU A 11 0.24 -11.71 -5.34
CA LEU A 11 -0.51 -12.80 -4.75
C LEU A 11 0.45 -13.91 -4.29
N GLY A 12 -0.05 -14.86 -3.52
CA GLY A 12 0.72 -16.01 -3.04
C GLY A 12 0.23 -16.49 -1.68
N ARG A 13 0.52 -17.74 -1.33
CA ARG A 13 0.13 -18.34 -0.05
C ARG A 13 0.73 -17.58 1.14
N ASN A 14 0.15 -17.77 2.32
CA ASN A 14 0.76 -17.27 3.56
C ASN A 14 2.15 -17.90 3.73
N GLY A 15 3.13 -17.07 4.10
CA GLY A 15 4.52 -17.52 4.20
C GLY A 15 5.31 -17.54 2.89
N SER A 16 4.72 -17.24 1.72
CA SER A 16 5.45 -17.23 0.44
C SER A 16 6.53 -16.13 0.32
N GLY A 17 6.55 -15.16 1.25
CA GLY A 17 7.56 -14.10 1.28
C GLY A 17 7.10 -12.75 0.73
N LYS A 18 5.81 -12.52 0.47
CA LYS A 18 5.28 -11.25 -0.05
C LYS A 18 5.70 -10.03 0.78
N SER A 19 5.44 -10.04 2.09
CA SER A 19 5.84 -8.96 2.99
C SER A 19 7.37 -8.83 3.10
N CYS A 20 8.13 -9.94 3.00
CA CYS A 20 9.59 -9.88 2.95
C CYS A 20 10.07 -9.16 1.68
N LEU A 21 9.53 -9.50 0.51
CA LEU A 21 9.85 -8.82 -0.74
C LEU A 21 9.52 -7.32 -0.67
N MET A 22 8.34 -6.96 -0.16
CA MET A 22 7.95 -5.56 0.03
C MET A 22 8.90 -4.81 0.98
N LYS A 23 9.28 -5.42 2.11
CA LYS A 23 10.25 -4.86 3.06
C LYS A 23 11.64 -4.67 2.44
N ILE A 24 12.07 -5.60 1.56
CA ILE A 24 13.32 -5.47 0.81
C ILE A 24 13.27 -4.27 -0.14
N LEU A 25 12.20 -4.13 -0.92
CA LEU A 25 11.98 -3.00 -1.83
C LEU A 25 12.01 -1.65 -1.10
N CYS A 26 11.44 -1.61 0.10
CA CYS A 26 11.38 -0.38 0.90
C CYS A 26 12.60 -0.17 1.82
N GLY A 27 13.60 -1.06 1.76
CA GLY A 27 14.81 -0.95 2.56
C GLY A 27 14.65 -1.29 4.04
N ALA A 28 13.49 -1.80 4.45
CA ALA A 28 13.22 -2.25 5.82
C ALA A 28 13.83 -3.63 6.14
N LEU A 29 14.17 -4.41 5.12
CA LEU A 29 14.87 -5.69 5.22
C LEU A 29 16.05 -5.68 4.24
N ARG A 30 17.23 -6.09 4.72
CA ARG A 30 18.45 -6.20 3.90
C ARG A 30 18.70 -7.65 3.53
N PRO A 31 18.57 -8.03 2.24
CA PRO A 31 18.97 -9.36 1.76
C PRO A 31 20.49 -9.40 1.53
N GLY A 32 21.04 -10.60 1.42
CA GLY A 32 22.47 -10.79 1.08
C GLY A 32 22.85 -10.24 -0.31
N PHE A 33 21.90 -10.27 -1.24
CA PHE A 33 22.04 -9.67 -2.59
C PHE A 33 20.72 -9.03 -3.02
N ARG A 34 20.80 -7.88 -3.70
CA ARG A 34 19.67 -7.23 -4.35
C ARG A 34 20.12 -6.42 -5.55
N SER A 35 19.25 -6.33 -6.55
CA SER A 35 19.41 -5.41 -7.67
C SER A 35 18.07 -4.69 -7.89
N MET A 36 18.03 -3.39 -7.64
CA MET A 36 16.82 -2.57 -7.77
C MET A 36 17.05 -1.49 -8.81
N ARG A 37 16.06 -1.28 -9.72
CA ARG A 37 16.17 -0.29 -10.78
C ARG A 37 14.85 0.47 -10.94
N ILE A 38 14.96 1.75 -11.23
CA ILE A 38 13.86 2.59 -11.73
C ILE A 38 14.34 3.16 -13.07
N ASP A 39 13.60 2.92 -14.15
CA ASP A 39 13.91 3.37 -15.52
C ASP A 39 15.34 3.03 -15.95
N GLY A 40 15.77 1.79 -15.65
CA GLY A 40 17.11 1.29 -15.95
C GLY A 40 18.21 1.76 -14.99
N LYS A 41 18.00 2.84 -14.23
CA LYS A 41 18.96 3.35 -13.25
C LYS A 41 18.98 2.50 -12.00
N TRP A 42 20.18 2.09 -11.59
CA TRP A 42 20.39 1.27 -10.41
C TRP A 42 20.32 2.07 -9.10
N TYR A 43 19.75 1.46 -8.06
CA TYR A 43 19.65 2.03 -6.71
C TYR A 43 20.06 0.99 -5.67
N ASP A 44 20.92 1.38 -4.73
CA ASP A 44 21.21 0.55 -3.57
C ASP A 44 20.00 0.48 -2.62
N ARG A 45 19.31 1.60 -2.42
CA ARG A 45 18.02 1.66 -1.72
C ARG A 45 17.16 2.78 -2.30
N PHE A 46 15.84 2.65 -2.16
CA PHE A 46 14.92 3.72 -2.48
C PHE A 46 14.72 4.65 -1.28
N GLY A 47 14.66 5.95 -1.53
CA GLY A 47 14.23 6.96 -0.56
C GLY A 47 12.71 7.16 -0.60
N SER A 48 12.20 8.00 0.29
CA SER A 48 10.76 8.28 0.42
C SER A 48 10.17 9.00 -0.79
N SER A 49 10.99 9.67 -1.60
CA SER A 49 10.57 10.27 -2.89
C SER A 49 10.38 9.21 -3.99
N GLN A 50 11.07 8.08 -3.92
CA GLN A 50 10.89 6.98 -4.85
C GLN A 50 9.77 6.04 -4.38
N VAL A 51 9.82 5.56 -3.13
CA VAL A 51 8.91 4.53 -2.64
C VAL A 51 8.36 4.91 -1.26
N ARG A 52 7.04 4.84 -1.11
CA ARG A 52 6.34 4.88 0.18
C ARG A 52 5.78 3.50 0.47
N TYR A 53 5.84 3.10 1.73
CA TYR A 53 5.43 1.76 2.18
C TYR A 53 4.38 1.82 3.29
N LEU A 54 3.29 1.14 3.08
CA LEU A 54 2.29 0.82 4.09
C LEU A 54 2.57 -0.58 4.62
N PRO A 55 3.12 -0.74 5.82
CA PRO A 55 3.33 -2.07 6.40
C PRO A 55 2.02 -2.72 6.85
N GLN A 56 2.02 -4.04 7.01
CA GLN A 56 0.88 -4.80 7.54
C GLN A 56 0.45 -4.30 8.93
N GLN A 57 1.42 -3.98 9.79
CA GLN A 57 1.15 -3.36 11.09
C GLN A 57 1.18 -1.83 10.96
N GLY A 58 0.35 -1.15 11.76
CA GLY A 58 0.30 0.29 11.78
C GLY A 58 1.66 0.94 12.10
N PHE A 59 2.01 1.99 11.36
CA PHE A 59 3.28 2.70 11.48
C PHE A 59 3.17 4.08 12.12
N THR A 60 1.94 4.62 12.22
CA THR A 60 1.72 5.94 12.81
C THR A 60 1.81 5.89 14.34
N PRO A 61 2.62 6.77 14.99
CA PRO A 61 2.73 6.82 16.44
C PRO A 61 1.38 7.15 17.11
N GLY A 62 0.99 6.35 18.11
CA GLY A 62 -0.32 6.47 18.78
C GLY A 62 -0.56 7.81 19.51
N TRP A 63 0.48 8.56 19.83
CA TRP A 63 0.41 9.85 20.51
C TRP A 63 0.20 11.04 19.56
N LEU A 64 0.42 10.89 18.26
CA LEU A 64 0.11 11.92 17.27
C LEU A 64 -1.40 12.09 17.10
N THR A 65 -1.81 13.28 16.66
CA THR A 65 -3.19 13.53 16.19
C THR A 65 -3.31 13.23 14.70
N VAL A 66 -4.53 13.00 14.22
CA VAL A 66 -4.79 12.81 12.78
C VAL A 66 -4.25 13.97 11.96
N GLU A 67 -4.51 15.22 12.39
CA GLU A 67 -3.99 16.43 11.74
C GLU A 67 -2.45 16.47 11.71
N ALA A 68 -1.79 16.07 12.80
CA ALA A 68 -0.33 16.02 12.85
C ALA A 68 0.24 15.01 11.83
N VAL A 69 -0.38 13.85 11.71
CA VAL A 69 0.01 12.85 10.70
C VAL A 69 -0.13 13.42 9.28
N LEU A 70 -1.26 14.03 8.94
CA LEU A 70 -1.45 14.65 7.62
C LEU A 70 -0.38 15.70 7.33
N ARG A 71 -0.11 16.61 8.28
CA ARG A 71 0.92 17.65 8.15
C ARG A 71 2.31 17.08 7.92
N ASP A 72 2.68 15.99 8.62
CA ASP A 72 3.98 15.34 8.46
C ASP A 72 4.16 14.72 7.06
N PHE A 73 3.05 14.38 6.39
CA PHE A 73 3.04 13.91 5.00
C PHE A 73 2.77 15.02 3.97
N GLY A 74 2.61 16.29 4.41
CA GLY A 74 2.33 17.43 3.53
C GLY A 74 0.95 17.35 2.88
N LEU A 75 -0.05 16.84 3.61
CA LEU A 75 -1.42 16.64 3.13
C LEU A 75 -2.41 17.53 3.88
N GLU A 76 -3.46 17.95 3.17
CA GLU A 76 -4.49 18.82 3.72
C GLU A 76 -5.62 18.01 4.36
N TRP A 77 -6.23 18.61 5.38
CA TRP A 77 -7.36 18.02 6.10
C TRP A 77 -8.57 17.78 5.19
N ASP A 78 -8.88 18.75 4.34
CA ASP A 78 -10.06 18.69 3.48
C ASP A 78 -9.94 17.56 2.46
N ASP A 79 -8.74 17.27 2.00
CA ASP A 79 -8.46 16.14 1.10
C ASP A 79 -8.86 14.79 1.74
N LEU A 80 -8.51 14.59 3.03
CA LEU A 80 -8.90 13.39 3.76
C LEU A 80 -10.42 13.31 3.94
N THR A 81 -11.07 14.41 4.33
CA THR A 81 -12.50 14.40 4.66
C THR A 81 -13.41 14.31 3.44
N VAL A 82 -12.96 14.76 2.27
CA VAL A 82 -13.64 14.56 0.99
C VAL A 82 -13.68 13.07 0.65
N TRP A 83 -12.57 12.36 0.79
CA TRP A 83 -12.53 10.91 0.55
C TRP A 83 -13.21 10.11 1.66
N PHE A 84 -12.98 10.48 2.90
CA PHE A 84 -13.45 9.75 4.09
C PHE A 84 -14.12 10.68 5.09
N PRO A 85 -15.43 11.00 4.91
CA PRO A 85 -16.19 11.91 5.79
C PRO A 85 -16.20 11.48 7.26
N ILE A 86 -15.94 10.20 7.57
CA ILE A 86 -15.85 9.68 8.94
C ILE A 86 -14.81 10.43 9.79
N PHE A 87 -13.79 11.00 9.15
CA PHE A 87 -12.78 11.79 9.86
C PHE A 87 -13.24 13.19 10.25
N GLY A 88 -14.37 13.70 9.75
CA GLY A 88 -14.82 15.08 9.95
C GLY A 88 -14.78 15.59 11.40
N LYS A 89 -14.96 14.71 12.39
CA LYS A 89 -14.87 15.04 13.82
C LYS A 89 -13.58 14.56 14.50
N LEU A 90 -12.66 13.96 13.76
CA LEU A 90 -11.48 13.27 14.31
C LEU A 90 -10.17 14.07 14.15
N ARG A 91 -10.24 15.34 13.73
CA ARG A 91 -9.07 16.18 13.43
C ARG A 91 -8.01 16.17 14.54
N LYS A 92 -8.45 16.37 15.79
CA LYS A 92 -7.60 16.41 16.99
C LYS A 92 -7.56 15.07 17.74
N ALA A 93 -8.23 14.02 17.22
CA ALA A 93 -8.20 12.70 17.84
C ALA A 93 -6.78 12.11 17.76
N LYS A 94 -6.34 11.45 18.83
CA LYS A 94 -5.05 10.75 18.85
C LYS A 94 -5.16 9.44 18.09
N ILE A 95 -4.13 9.05 17.38
CA ILE A 95 -4.10 7.81 16.59
C ILE A 95 -4.46 6.58 17.45
N ARG A 96 -4.03 6.54 18.72
CA ARG A 96 -4.36 5.45 19.64
C ARG A 96 -5.86 5.33 19.98
N THR A 97 -6.65 6.37 19.69
CA THR A 97 -8.10 6.38 19.96
C THR A 97 -8.93 6.00 18.74
N LEU A 98 -8.30 5.87 17.58
CA LEU A 98 -8.95 5.40 16.36
C LEU A 98 -9.18 3.89 16.44
N SER A 99 -10.28 3.43 15.84
CA SER A 99 -10.44 2.00 15.55
C SER A 99 -9.36 1.49 14.61
N GLY A 100 -9.13 0.17 14.58
CA GLY A 100 -8.16 -0.43 13.66
C GLY A 100 -8.44 -0.06 12.20
N GLY A 101 -9.72 -0.06 11.79
CA GLY A 101 -10.13 0.32 10.45
C GLY A 101 -9.90 1.80 10.12
N GLU A 102 -10.25 2.72 11.03
CA GLU A 102 -9.99 4.15 10.84
C GLU A 102 -8.49 4.42 10.73
N ARG A 103 -7.69 3.82 11.62
CA ARG A 103 -6.25 3.94 11.55
C ARG A 103 -5.72 3.42 10.21
N ARG A 104 -6.21 2.27 9.75
CA ARG A 104 -5.79 1.67 8.46
C ARG A 104 -6.12 2.57 7.28
N ILE A 105 -7.33 3.15 7.26
CA ILE A 105 -7.76 4.11 6.24
C ILE A 105 -6.82 5.32 6.21
N LEU A 106 -6.54 5.93 7.37
CA LEU A 106 -5.63 7.08 7.46
C LEU A 106 -4.24 6.73 6.93
N GLU A 107 -3.69 5.59 7.35
CA GLU A 107 -2.37 5.14 6.93
C GLU A 107 -2.30 4.83 5.42
N CYS A 108 -3.34 4.20 4.86
CA CYS A 108 -3.47 4.04 3.41
C CYS A 108 -3.54 5.38 2.68
N PHE A 109 -4.36 6.30 3.19
CA PHE A 109 -4.54 7.63 2.61
C PHE A 109 -3.22 8.39 2.53
N VAL A 110 -2.46 8.47 3.62
CA VAL A 110 -1.21 9.23 3.63
C VAL A 110 -0.13 8.62 2.73
N ILE A 111 -0.08 7.30 2.60
CA ILE A 111 0.86 6.63 1.69
C ILE A 111 0.46 6.87 0.23
N LEU A 112 -0.83 6.74 -0.10
CA LEU A 112 -1.33 6.93 -1.47
C LEU A 112 -1.22 8.38 -1.92
N ARG A 113 -1.59 9.35 -1.07
CA ARG A 113 -1.61 10.78 -1.41
C ARG A 113 -0.26 11.47 -1.31
N SER A 114 0.69 10.93 -0.53
CA SER A 114 2.03 11.53 -0.42
C SER A 114 2.81 11.44 -1.73
N ARG A 115 3.71 12.40 -1.94
CA ARG A 115 4.56 12.45 -3.13
C ARG A 115 5.55 11.29 -3.13
N SER A 116 5.44 10.40 -4.11
CA SER A 116 6.38 9.32 -4.40
C SER A 116 6.15 8.78 -5.80
N LEU A 117 7.13 8.13 -6.40
CA LEU A 117 6.98 7.45 -7.68
C LEU A 117 6.19 6.14 -7.54
N PHE A 118 6.34 5.47 -6.39
CA PHE A 118 5.68 4.19 -6.11
C PHE A 118 5.09 4.17 -4.71
N ALA A 119 3.96 3.49 -4.56
CA ALA A 119 3.35 3.11 -3.29
C ALA A 119 3.32 1.59 -3.18
N VAL A 120 3.81 1.07 -2.05
CA VAL A 120 3.80 -0.37 -1.73
C VAL A 120 2.85 -0.57 -0.56
N LEU A 121 1.79 -1.36 -0.75
CA LEU A 121 0.69 -1.52 0.20
C LEU A 121 0.59 -3.00 0.65
N ASP A 122 0.95 -3.26 1.90
CA ASP A 122 0.87 -4.59 2.52
C ASP A 122 -0.45 -4.71 3.29
N GLU A 123 -1.42 -5.45 2.73
CA GLU A 123 -2.76 -5.67 3.27
C GLU A 123 -3.58 -4.40 3.52
N PRO A 124 -3.76 -3.52 2.50
CA PRO A 124 -4.43 -2.24 2.68
C PRO A 124 -5.89 -2.35 3.13
N PHE A 125 -6.58 -3.45 2.84
CA PHE A 125 -8.00 -3.66 3.18
C PHE A 125 -8.22 -4.34 4.52
N SER A 126 -7.17 -4.74 5.22
CA SER A 126 -7.25 -5.39 6.53
C SER A 126 -7.95 -4.49 7.56
N GLN A 127 -8.91 -5.04 8.31
CA GLN A 127 -9.73 -4.36 9.32
C GLN A 127 -10.60 -3.20 8.81
N VAL A 128 -10.62 -2.92 7.51
CA VAL A 128 -11.45 -1.86 6.93
C VAL A 128 -12.87 -2.36 6.73
N ALA A 129 -13.86 -1.58 7.20
CA ALA A 129 -15.26 -1.92 7.02
C ALA A 129 -15.64 -1.91 5.51
N PRO A 130 -16.55 -2.81 5.06
CA PRO A 130 -16.90 -2.96 3.64
C PRO A 130 -17.26 -1.65 2.93
N LEU A 131 -17.97 -0.76 3.62
CA LEU A 131 -18.34 0.55 3.07
C LEU A 131 -17.11 1.38 2.68
N HIS A 132 -16.07 1.35 3.51
CA HIS A 132 -14.85 2.13 3.27
C HIS A 132 -13.88 1.42 2.31
N VAL A 133 -13.99 0.10 2.14
CA VAL A 133 -13.23 -0.64 1.12
C VAL A 133 -13.55 -0.12 -0.28
N VAL A 134 -14.82 0.20 -0.56
CA VAL A 134 -15.23 0.78 -1.86
C VAL A 134 -14.52 2.10 -2.12
N THR A 135 -14.51 3.00 -1.13
CA THR A 135 -13.82 4.30 -1.22
C THR A 135 -12.30 4.12 -1.34
N LEU A 136 -11.72 3.20 -0.59
CA LEU A 136 -10.27 2.93 -0.66
C LEU A 136 -9.86 2.38 -2.03
N LYS A 137 -10.68 1.51 -2.64
CA LYS A 137 -10.48 1.06 -4.03
C LYS A 137 -10.55 2.21 -5.03
N ALA A 138 -11.51 3.12 -4.86
CA ALA A 138 -11.62 4.31 -5.70
C ALA A 138 -10.38 5.21 -5.57
N LEU A 139 -9.86 5.40 -4.35
CA LEU A 139 -8.63 6.15 -4.10
C LEU A 139 -7.41 5.48 -4.77
N ILE A 140 -7.26 4.15 -4.66
CA ILE A 140 -6.20 3.40 -5.34
C ILE A 140 -6.28 3.59 -6.86
N ARG A 141 -7.49 3.51 -7.45
CA ARG A 141 -7.70 3.73 -8.89
C ARG A 141 -7.38 5.16 -9.33
N ALA A 142 -7.65 6.15 -8.49
CA ALA A 142 -7.29 7.54 -8.77
C ALA A 142 -5.76 7.72 -8.73
N GLU A 143 -5.10 7.21 -7.68
CA GLU A 143 -3.67 7.43 -7.45
C GLU A 143 -2.76 6.60 -8.37
N LYS A 144 -3.21 5.43 -8.87
CA LYS A 144 -2.41 4.65 -9.82
C LYS A 144 -2.13 5.40 -11.13
N ARG A 145 -2.91 6.45 -11.47
CA ARG A 145 -2.64 7.30 -12.63
C ARG A 145 -1.39 8.18 -12.45
N ASN A 146 -1.04 8.46 -11.20
CA ASN A 146 0.04 9.37 -10.82
C ASN A 146 1.32 8.64 -10.40
N LYS A 147 1.20 7.36 -10.02
CA LYS A 147 2.32 6.55 -9.50
C LYS A 147 2.13 5.06 -9.80
N GLY A 148 3.19 4.28 -9.64
CA GLY A 148 3.08 2.81 -9.65
C GLY A 148 2.64 2.31 -8.29
N ILE A 149 1.67 1.38 -8.24
CA ILE A 149 1.19 0.80 -6.99
C ILE A 149 1.49 -0.70 -6.99
N LEU A 150 2.16 -1.18 -5.94
CA LEU A 150 2.32 -2.60 -5.64
C LEU A 150 1.48 -2.91 -4.40
N LEU A 151 0.57 -3.88 -4.49
CA LEU A 151 -0.28 -4.22 -3.35
C LEU A 151 -0.44 -5.72 -3.18
N THR A 152 -0.65 -6.16 -1.94
CA THR A 152 -1.03 -7.52 -1.57
C THR A 152 -2.13 -7.48 -0.51
N ASP A 153 -2.99 -8.49 -0.51
CA ASP A 153 -3.97 -8.69 0.55
C ASP A 153 -4.41 -10.17 0.52
N HIS A 154 -4.90 -10.70 1.65
CA HIS A 154 -5.49 -12.05 1.66
C HIS A 154 -6.88 -12.06 1.03
N MET A 155 -7.55 -10.92 0.99
CA MET A 155 -8.84 -10.76 0.32
C MET A 155 -8.62 -10.53 -1.17
N TYR A 156 -8.22 -11.58 -1.89
CA TYR A 156 -7.82 -11.54 -3.31
C TYR A 156 -8.77 -10.75 -4.20
N ARG A 157 -10.10 -10.88 -3.98
CA ARG A 157 -11.11 -10.13 -4.76
C ARG A 157 -10.91 -8.63 -4.68
N HIS A 158 -10.49 -8.08 -3.53
CA HIS A 158 -10.27 -6.65 -3.40
C HIS A 158 -9.03 -6.19 -4.17
N VAL A 159 -8.03 -7.03 -4.23
CA VAL A 159 -6.77 -6.75 -4.92
C VAL A 159 -6.97 -6.85 -6.44
N THR A 160 -7.63 -7.91 -6.92
CA THR A 160 -7.90 -8.11 -8.35
C THR A 160 -8.80 -7.03 -8.93
N ASP A 161 -9.72 -6.47 -8.14
CA ASP A 161 -10.61 -5.39 -8.57
C ASP A 161 -9.87 -4.07 -8.90
N VAL A 162 -8.67 -3.84 -8.39
CA VAL A 162 -7.93 -2.59 -8.55
C VAL A 162 -6.64 -2.75 -9.34
N ALA A 163 -6.11 -3.96 -9.45
CA ALA A 163 -4.87 -4.25 -10.13
C ALA A 163 -5.04 -4.36 -11.65
N ASP A 164 -4.05 -3.90 -12.38
CA ASP A 164 -3.94 -4.04 -13.82
C ASP A 164 -3.10 -5.27 -14.20
N ARG A 165 -2.24 -5.73 -13.26
CA ARG A 165 -1.38 -6.91 -13.43
C ARG A 165 -1.36 -7.73 -12.16
N LEU A 166 -1.35 -9.04 -12.33
CA LEU A 166 -1.30 -10.01 -11.23
C LEU A 166 0.01 -10.79 -11.30
N TYR A 167 0.72 -10.89 -10.19
CA TYR A 167 1.86 -11.77 -10.02
C TYR A 167 1.61 -12.72 -8.85
N VAL A 168 1.98 -13.97 -9.02
CA VAL A 168 2.01 -14.96 -7.94
C VAL A 168 3.44 -15.13 -7.47
N LEU A 169 3.67 -15.00 -6.17
CA LEU A 169 4.95 -15.33 -5.53
C LEU A 169 4.90 -16.76 -4.99
N ALA A 170 5.68 -17.64 -5.58
CA ALA A 170 5.83 -19.03 -5.18
C ALA A 170 7.28 -19.50 -5.33
N ASN A 171 7.79 -20.26 -4.37
CA ASN A 171 9.15 -20.84 -4.40
C ASN A 171 10.25 -19.79 -4.66
N GLY A 172 10.08 -18.58 -4.12
CA GLY A 172 11.05 -17.48 -4.28
C GLY A 172 11.04 -16.80 -5.66
N GLN A 173 10.09 -17.12 -6.53
CA GLN A 173 9.95 -16.54 -7.87
C GLN A 173 8.57 -15.88 -8.05
N THR A 174 8.50 -14.92 -8.95
CA THR A 174 7.24 -14.25 -9.32
C THR A 174 6.81 -14.69 -10.71
N TYR A 175 5.56 -15.12 -10.84
CA TYR A 175 4.95 -15.53 -12.09
C TYR A 175 3.84 -14.56 -12.46
N LEU A 176 3.87 -14.03 -13.70
CA LEU A 176 2.78 -13.24 -14.23
C LEU A 176 1.58 -14.15 -14.49
N THR A 177 0.42 -13.78 -14.01
CA THR A 177 -0.82 -14.52 -14.21
C THR A 177 -1.92 -13.59 -14.73
N GLN A 178 -2.90 -14.17 -15.41
CA GLN A 178 -4.10 -13.46 -15.86
C GLN A 178 -5.28 -13.71 -14.92
N ASP A 179 -5.22 -14.77 -14.12
CA ASP A 179 -6.30 -15.18 -13.23
C ASP A 179 -5.81 -15.47 -11.81
N ALA A 180 -6.63 -15.06 -10.83
CA ALA A 180 -6.41 -15.43 -9.43
C ALA A 180 -6.58 -16.95 -9.18
N GLU A 181 -7.27 -17.68 -10.05
CA GLU A 181 -7.41 -19.13 -9.97
C GLU A 181 -6.08 -19.87 -10.18
N ASP A 182 -5.11 -19.25 -10.85
CA ASP A 182 -3.76 -19.78 -10.97
C ASP A 182 -3.03 -19.93 -9.63
N LEU A 183 -3.53 -19.28 -8.55
CA LEU A 183 -3.04 -19.50 -7.18
C LEU A 183 -3.12 -20.97 -6.72
N VAL A 184 -4.01 -21.75 -7.30
CA VAL A 184 -4.15 -23.18 -6.97
C VAL A 184 -3.02 -24.01 -7.59
N ARG A 185 -2.38 -23.49 -8.64
CA ARG A 185 -1.29 -24.19 -9.38
C ARG A 185 0.09 -23.99 -8.75
N TYR A 186 0.25 -22.98 -7.91
CA TYR A 186 1.51 -22.61 -7.25
C TYR A 186 1.34 -22.65 -5.71
#